data_cab2b123d92d15fe24f8b358bed658e3
#
_entry.id   cab2b123d92d15fe24f8b358bed658e3
#
_cell.length_a   1.000
_cell.length_b   1.000
_cell.length_c   1.000
_cell.angle_alpha   90.00
_cell.angle_beta   90.00
_cell.angle_gamma   90.00
#
_symmetry.space_group_name_H-M   'P 1'
#
loop_
_entity.id
_entity.type
_entity.pdbx_description
1 polymer ?
#
loop_
_entity_poly.entity_id
_entity_poly.type
_entity_poly.pdbx_seq_one_letter_code
_entity_poly.pdbx_strand_id
1 'polypeptide(L)'
;MVFGTLIRLHNPTATGAAMTLTANSRGFFRTLLGLAALALLPESFAIEIKPYSAKYSAKFNGMDIEANHRLEKLESGQYRETLKAKNIFGKINEQALFSLSEDQTLIPQEYKYERSLMGVKRAEQQVFDWPAQELQYYKKDQLTLLPIEPGALDMITHKLKLRSDLQLGKENFSYSVISRGKLKQYVYKVMARQVLDTAIGPLNTVLVQRIREDKDRTTKIWLASDWDYLAVQLEQIKNGESHKMKIISGQVDNQPVVPLNIAAEK
;
A
#
# COMPACT_ATOMS: atom_id res chain seq x y z
N MET A 1 -9.59 40.41 10.91
CA MET A 1 -10.75 40.83 10.11
C MET A 1 -11.41 39.54 9.67
N VAL A 2 -12.31 38.94 10.46
CA VAL A 2 -13.71 39.31 10.74
C VAL A 2 -14.60 39.06 9.52
N PHE A 3 -15.53 38.21 9.78
CA PHE A 3 -16.91 37.88 9.36
C PHE A 3 -16.99 36.45 8.82
N GLY A 4 -17.68 35.52 9.43
CA GLY A 4 -18.89 35.55 10.29
C GLY A 4 -20.17 35.45 9.46
N THR A 5 -20.90 34.35 9.54
CA THR A 5 -22.31 34.37 9.92
C THR A 5 -22.99 33.03 9.64
N LEU A 6 -23.60 32.54 10.70
CA LEU A 6 -24.68 31.54 10.82
C LEU A 6 -25.81 31.72 9.80
N ILE A 7 -26.45 30.62 9.38
CA ILE A 7 -27.91 30.58 9.30
C ILE A 7 -28.44 29.24 9.81
N ARG A 8 -29.45 29.35 10.67
CA ARG A 8 -30.21 28.38 11.44
C ARG A 8 -31.26 27.62 10.63
N LEU A 9 -31.47 26.37 11.04
CA LEU A 9 -32.75 25.70 11.31
C LEU A 9 -33.98 26.02 10.47
N HIS A 10 -34.60 25.00 9.88
CA HIS A 10 -36.07 24.82 10.04
C HIS A 10 -36.44 23.32 9.88
N ASN A 11 -37.08 22.82 10.92
CA ASN A 11 -37.87 21.59 10.94
C ASN A 11 -39.33 21.98 10.79
N PRO A 12 -40.19 21.24 10.12
CA PRO A 12 -41.53 21.09 10.63
C PRO A 12 -41.98 19.62 10.75
N THR A 13 -42.53 19.39 11.90
CA THR A 13 -43.44 18.30 12.31
C THR A 13 -44.77 18.35 11.58
N ALA A 14 -45.37 17.18 11.28
CA ALA A 14 -46.83 16.91 11.27
C ALA A 14 -47.02 15.39 11.12
N THR A 15 -47.40 14.67 12.13
CA THR A 15 -48.75 14.35 12.60
C THR A 15 -49.59 13.46 11.67
N GLY A 16 -49.71 12.16 12.04
CA GLY A 16 -50.88 11.40 12.33
C GLY A 16 -51.78 10.93 11.17
N ALA A 17 -51.94 9.62 11.10
CA ALA A 17 -53.28 8.99 11.07
C ALA A 17 -53.14 7.47 11.21
N ALA A 18 -53.69 7.00 12.32
CA ALA A 18 -53.99 5.58 12.53
C ALA A 18 -55.22 5.21 11.68
N MET A 19 -55.16 4.06 11.03
CA MET A 19 -56.34 3.41 10.49
C MET A 19 -56.31 1.92 10.82
N THR A 20 -57.11 1.59 11.82
CA THR A 20 -57.49 0.22 12.15
C THR A 20 -58.44 -0.29 11.11
N LEU A 21 -58.26 -1.48 10.61
CA LEU A 21 -59.27 -2.29 9.99
C LEU A 21 -59.14 -3.76 10.39
N THR A 22 -60.23 -4.23 10.87
CA THR A 22 -60.65 -5.47 11.50
C THR A 22 -60.36 -6.72 10.64
N ALA A 23 -60.13 -7.79 11.42
CA ALA A 23 -60.05 -9.17 10.99
C ALA A 23 -61.32 -9.67 10.29
N ASN A 24 -61.17 -10.53 9.31
CA ASN A 24 -62.09 -11.64 9.12
C ASN A 24 -61.42 -12.89 8.62
N SER A 25 -61.74 -13.97 9.29
CA SER A 25 -61.26 -15.34 9.13
C SER A 25 -61.86 -16.04 7.92
N ARG A 26 -61.11 -16.93 7.30
CA ARG A 26 -61.45 -18.29 6.95
C ARG A 26 -60.56 -18.87 5.85
N GLY A 27 -59.81 -19.87 6.18
CA GLY A 27 -59.92 -21.17 5.53
C GLY A 27 -58.84 -21.58 4.56
N PHE A 28 -58.00 -22.53 4.99
CA PHE A 28 -57.48 -23.66 4.20
C PHE A 28 -56.47 -23.39 3.06
N PHE A 29 -55.22 -23.72 3.16
CA PHE A 29 -54.58 -24.93 2.65
C PHE A 29 -53.08 -24.90 2.97
N ARG A 30 -52.63 -25.95 3.63
CA ARG A 30 -51.22 -26.26 3.85
C ARG A 30 -50.58 -26.63 2.50
N THR A 31 -49.60 -25.87 2.09
CA THR A 31 -48.54 -26.40 1.21
C THR A 31 -47.21 -25.86 1.74
N LEU A 32 -46.48 -26.81 2.37
CA LEU A 32 -45.10 -26.62 2.80
C LEU A 32 -44.23 -26.58 1.54
N LEU A 33 -43.88 -25.41 1.06
CA LEU A 33 -42.75 -25.23 0.13
C LEU A 33 -41.58 -24.69 0.97
N GLY A 34 -40.71 -25.63 1.38
CA GLY A 34 -39.43 -25.31 1.97
C GLY A 34 -38.55 -24.59 0.95
N LEU A 35 -38.53 -23.26 1.00
CA LEU A 35 -37.56 -22.45 0.29
C LEU A 35 -36.27 -22.51 1.13
N ALA A 36 -35.37 -23.44 0.76
CA ALA A 36 -33.98 -23.40 1.22
C ALA A 36 -33.36 -22.12 0.65
N ALA A 37 -33.41 -21.05 1.43
CA ALA A 37 -32.60 -19.87 1.19
C ALA A 37 -31.15 -20.28 1.40
N LEU A 38 -30.48 -20.65 0.31
CA LEU A 38 -29.02 -20.79 0.26
C LEU A 38 -28.47 -19.40 0.53
N ALA A 39 -28.11 -19.14 1.79
CA ALA A 39 -27.42 -17.91 2.19
C ALA A 39 -26.05 -17.94 1.46
N LEU A 40 -25.96 -17.21 0.34
CA LEU A 40 -24.71 -16.81 -0.26
C LEU A 40 -24.05 -15.88 0.77
N LEU A 41 -23.24 -16.45 1.65
CA LEU A 41 -22.32 -15.69 2.47
C LEU A 41 -21.39 -14.98 1.48
N PRO A 42 -21.24 -13.63 1.55
CA PRO A 42 -20.25 -12.96 0.76
C PRO A 42 -18.89 -13.56 1.19
N GLU A 43 -18.18 -14.18 0.25
CA GLU A 43 -16.78 -14.54 0.47
C GLU A 43 -16.05 -13.22 0.74
N SER A 44 -15.72 -13.00 2.00
CA SER A 44 -14.85 -11.90 2.40
C SER A 44 -13.47 -12.26 1.82
N PHE A 45 -13.13 -11.67 0.68
CA PHE A 45 -11.77 -11.74 0.14
C PHE A 45 -10.85 -11.01 1.11
N ALA A 46 -10.33 -11.77 2.09
CA ALA A 46 -9.26 -11.28 2.93
C ALA A 46 -8.05 -11.06 2.03
N ILE A 47 -7.55 -9.83 1.98
CA ILE A 47 -6.35 -9.50 1.22
C ILE A 47 -5.18 -10.12 1.97
N GLU A 48 -4.65 -11.21 1.45
CA GLU A 48 -3.47 -11.85 2.00
C GLU A 48 -2.21 -11.14 1.50
N ILE A 49 -1.38 -10.67 2.42
CA ILE A 49 -0.06 -10.16 2.09
C ILE A 49 0.90 -11.33 1.95
N LYS A 50 1.28 -11.65 0.72
CA LYS A 50 2.18 -12.76 0.42
C LYS A 50 3.65 -12.36 0.64
N PRO A 51 4.43 -13.20 1.35
CA PRO A 51 5.87 -13.05 1.42
C PRO A 51 6.50 -13.01 0.03
N TYR A 52 7.57 -12.24 -0.12
CA TYR A 52 8.29 -12.16 -1.38
C TYR A 52 9.76 -11.86 -1.19
N SER A 53 10.55 -12.19 -2.20
CA SER A 53 11.91 -11.69 -2.35
C SER A 53 12.16 -11.28 -3.79
N ALA A 54 12.89 -10.19 -4.00
CA ALA A 54 13.23 -9.71 -5.32
C ALA A 54 14.61 -9.08 -5.34
N LYS A 55 15.33 -9.28 -6.46
CA LYS A 55 16.61 -8.64 -6.77
C LYS A 55 16.40 -7.63 -7.87
N TYR A 56 17.05 -6.49 -7.73
CA TYR A 56 16.97 -5.39 -8.68
C TYR A 56 18.35 -4.89 -9.07
N SER A 57 18.43 -4.37 -10.29
CA SER A 57 19.54 -3.53 -10.73
C SER A 57 19.09 -2.09 -10.92
N ALA A 58 19.99 -1.17 -10.66
CA ALA A 58 19.83 0.25 -10.96
C ALA A 58 21.18 0.82 -11.40
N LYS A 59 21.13 1.97 -12.10
CA LYS A 59 22.32 2.78 -12.36
C LYS A 59 22.16 4.14 -11.71
N PHE A 60 23.20 4.58 -11.03
CA PHE A 60 23.28 5.90 -10.45
C PHE A 60 24.66 6.51 -10.75
N ASN A 61 24.70 7.65 -11.42
CA ASN A 61 25.93 8.28 -11.89
C ASN A 61 26.86 7.31 -12.65
N GLY A 62 26.28 6.51 -13.55
CA GLY A 62 27.01 5.51 -14.36
C GLY A 62 27.42 4.23 -13.62
N MET A 63 27.18 4.12 -12.32
CA MET A 63 27.55 2.98 -11.49
C MET A 63 26.38 2.02 -11.30
N ASP A 64 26.67 0.73 -11.34
CA ASP A 64 25.69 -0.30 -11.05
C ASP A 64 25.41 -0.40 -9.54
N ILE A 65 24.16 -0.55 -9.20
CA ILE A 65 23.65 -0.76 -7.85
C ILE A 65 22.85 -2.05 -7.86
N GLU A 66 23.12 -2.92 -6.91
CA GLU A 66 22.25 -4.05 -6.61
C GLU A 66 21.36 -3.72 -5.41
N ALA A 67 20.09 -4.08 -5.52
CA ALA A 67 19.16 -3.99 -4.41
C ALA A 67 18.42 -5.32 -4.20
N ASN A 68 18.26 -5.70 -2.93
CA ASN A 68 17.48 -6.86 -2.52
C ASN A 68 16.30 -6.36 -1.68
N HIS A 69 15.13 -6.82 -2.02
CA HIS A 69 13.89 -6.48 -1.34
C HIS A 69 13.22 -7.76 -0.86
N ARG A 70 12.83 -7.84 0.40
CA ARG A 70 12.24 -9.02 1.00
C ARG A 70 11.13 -8.65 1.99
N LEU A 71 10.01 -9.33 1.87
CA LEU A 71 8.94 -9.36 2.83
C LEU A 71 8.84 -10.77 3.40
N GLU A 72 8.81 -10.89 4.72
CA GLU A 72 8.66 -12.16 5.41
C GLU A 72 7.66 -12.05 6.57
N LYS A 73 6.94 -13.13 6.83
CA LYS A 73 6.12 -13.29 8.03
C LYS A 73 6.98 -13.93 9.11
N LEU A 74 6.98 -13.34 10.30
CA LEU A 74 7.75 -13.81 11.45
C LEU A 74 6.94 -14.83 12.26
N GLU A 75 7.62 -15.62 13.10
CA GLU A 75 6.97 -16.56 14.02
C GLU A 75 6.00 -15.87 14.99
N SER A 76 6.25 -14.61 15.33
CA SER A 76 5.34 -13.76 16.12
C SER A 76 4.03 -13.39 15.44
N GLY A 77 3.86 -13.73 14.16
CA GLY A 77 2.74 -13.30 13.33
C GLY A 77 2.89 -11.90 12.71
N GLN A 78 3.91 -11.16 13.11
CA GLN A 78 4.27 -9.87 12.51
C GLN A 78 4.91 -10.07 11.13
N TYR A 79 5.02 -8.97 10.38
CA TYR A 79 5.71 -8.94 9.10
C TYR A 79 6.92 -8.03 9.17
N ARG A 80 7.97 -8.43 8.49
CA ARG A 80 9.17 -7.61 8.29
C ARG A 80 9.43 -7.42 6.81
N GLU A 81 9.54 -6.17 6.39
CA GLU A 81 9.99 -5.85 5.04
C GLU A 81 11.34 -5.15 5.08
N THR A 82 12.28 -5.59 4.25
CA THR A 82 13.64 -5.05 4.18
C THR A 82 14.01 -4.71 2.74
N LEU A 83 14.63 -3.55 2.54
CA LEU A 83 15.29 -3.15 1.30
C LEU A 83 16.76 -2.90 1.61
N LYS A 84 17.65 -3.63 0.94
CA LYS A 84 19.11 -3.45 1.05
C LYS A 84 19.66 -3.15 -0.32
N ALA A 85 20.29 -1.99 -0.49
CA ALA A 85 20.97 -1.61 -1.71
C ALA A 85 22.44 -1.28 -1.41
N LYS A 86 23.36 -1.70 -2.31
CA LYS A 86 24.79 -1.49 -2.13
C LYS A 86 25.49 -1.27 -3.47
N ASN A 87 26.57 -0.51 -3.41
CA ASN A 87 27.61 -0.44 -4.42
C ASN A 87 28.97 -0.20 -3.74
N ILE A 88 30.03 0.05 -4.52
CA ILE A 88 31.39 0.28 -3.99
C ILE A 88 31.50 1.57 -3.14
N PHE A 89 30.60 2.54 -3.29
CA PHE A 89 30.64 3.84 -2.58
C PHE A 89 29.69 3.92 -1.41
N GLY A 90 28.80 2.94 -1.24
CA GLY A 90 27.86 3.02 -0.13
C GLY A 90 26.80 1.95 -0.08
N LYS A 91 25.99 2.05 0.96
CA LYS A 91 24.88 1.15 1.24
C LYS A 91 23.66 1.91 1.76
N ILE A 92 22.50 1.35 1.46
CA ILE A 92 21.20 1.74 2.04
C ILE A 92 20.60 0.48 2.66
N ASN A 93 20.07 0.62 3.86
CA ASN A 93 19.27 -0.39 4.55
C ASN A 93 17.98 0.28 5.01
N GLU A 94 16.85 -0.25 4.61
CA GLU A 94 15.53 0.23 4.98
C GLU A 94 14.71 -0.96 5.47
N GLN A 95 14.02 -0.82 6.60
CA GLN A 95 13.25 -1.89 7.21
C GLN A 95 11.97 -1.33 7.82
N ALA A 96 10.88 -2.06 7.69
CA ALA A 96 9.67 -1.87 8.46
C ALA A 96 9.27 -3.16 9.18
N LEU A 97 8.79 -3.03 10.40
CA LEU A 97 8.09 -4.04 11.17
C LEU A 97 6.64 -3.59 11.33
N PHE A 98 5.70 -4.47 11.02
CA PHE A 98 4.28 -4.18 11.08
C PHE A 98 3.45 -5.43 11.37
N SER A 99 2.21 -5.26 11.78
CA SER A 99 1.21 -6.31 11.89
C SER A 99 0.01 -6.02 11.00
N LEU A 100 -0.88 -6.99 10.89
CA LEU A 100 -2.22 -6.82 10.33
C LEU A 100 -3.23 -6.93 11.46
N SER A 101 -4.25 -6.07 11.43
CA SER A 101 -5.45 -6.23 12.26
C SER A 101 -6.32 -7.36 11.75
N GLU A 102 -7.40 -7.68 12.43
CA GLU A 102 -8.38 -8.69 12.02
C GLU A 102 -9.01 -8.38 10.66
N ASP A 103 -9.22 -7.11 10.35
CA ASP A 103 -9.73 -6.61 9.05
C ASP A 103 -8.63 -6.40 8.00
N GLN A 104 -7.43 -6.97 8.22
CA GLN A 104 -6.27 -6.90 7.32
C GLN A 104 -5.73 -5.48 7.10
N THR A 105 -6.00 -4.56 8.02
CA THR A 105 -5.38 -3.23 8.00
C THR A 105 -3.92 -3.29 8.45
N LEU A 106 -3.04 -2.61 7.71
CA LEU A 106 -1.62 -2.48 8.06
C LEU A 106 -1.44 -1.60 9.29
N ILE A 107 -0.74 -2.13 10.30
CA ILE A 107 -0.41 -1.44 11.55
C ILE A 107 1.12 -1.35 11.66
N PRO A 108 1.75 -0.24 11.21
CA PRO A 108 3.19 -0.01 11.39
C PRO A 108 3.56 -0.05 12.86
N GLN A 109 4.72 -0.61 13.17
CA GLN A 109 5.26 -0.68 14.54
C GLN A 109 6.62 -0.01 14.61
N GLU A 110 7.49 -0.31 13.66
CA GLU A 110 8.80 0.29 13.58
C GLU A 110 9.23 0.47 12.13
N TYR A 111 9.88 1.60 11.84
CA TYR A 111 10.56 1.85 10.57
C TYR A 111 11.98 2.33 10.85
N LYS A 112 12.95 1.75 10.16
CA LYS A 112 14.36 2.11 10.23
C LYS A 112 14.90 2.42 8.84
N TYR A 113 15.68 3.49 8.73
CA TYR A 113 16.40 3.86 7.53
C TYR A 113 17.84 4.19 7.86
N GLU A 114 18.77 3.54 7.19
CA GLU A 114 20.19 3.79 7.29
C GLU A 114 20.79 3.96 5.91
N ARG A 115 21.61 4.96 5.73
CA ARG A 115 22.41 5.19 4.54
C ARG A 115 23.83 5.57 4.90
N SER A 116 24.79 4.94 4.25
CA SER A 116 26.19 5.38 4.22
C SER A 116 26.58 5.56 2.76
N LEU A 117 26.99 6.76 2.39
CA LEU A 117 27.41 7.09 1.04
C LEU A 117 28.65 7.99 1.12
N MET A 118 29.77 7.54 0.54
CA MET A 118 31.06 8.25 0.53
C MET A 118 31.45 8.78 1.95
N GLY A 119 31.27 7.92 2.99
CA GLY A 119 31.54 8.27 4.37
C GLY A 119 30.42 9.05 5.09
N VAL A 120 29.49 9.65 4.37
CA VAL A 120 28.36 10.38 4.98
C VAL A 120 27.28 9.40 5.43
N LYS A 121 27.08 9.32 6.75
CA LYS A 121 26.06 8.47 7.38
C LYS A 121 24.78 9.27 7.64
N ARG A 122 23.66 8.61 7.44
CA ARG A 122 22.34 9.08 7.84
C ARG A 122 21.53 7.91 8.39
N ALA A 123 20.95 8.10 9.55
CA ALA A 123 20.03 7.15 10.14
C ALA A 123 18.80 7.88 10.65
N GLU A 124 17.66 7.21 10.58
CA GLU A 124 16.42 7.62 11.21
C GLU A 124 15.62 6.38 11.62
N GLN A 125 14.89 6.48 12.72
CA GLN A 125 14.01 5.44 13.24
C GLN A 125 12.68 6.08 13.63
N GLN A 126 11.60 5.34 13.41
CA GLN A 126 10.24 5.66 13.80
C GLN A 126 9.70 4.50 14.60
N VAL A 127 9.19 4.77 15.81
CA VAL A 127 8.49 3.78 16.66
C VAL A 127 7.08 4.29 16.87
N PHE A 128 6.09 3.49 16.52
CA PHE A 128 4.67 3.85 16.54
C PHE A 128 4.06 3.35 17.85
N ASP A 129 3.69 4.27 18.72
CA ASP A 129 2.90 3.99 19.93
C ASP A 129 1.42 4.32 19.66
N TRP A 130 0.69 3.31 19.20
CA TRP A 130 -0.72 3.46 18.84
C TRP A 130 -1.64 3.75 20.03
N PRO A 131 -1.46 3.11 21.21
CA PRO A 131 -2.21 3.46 22.40
C PRO A 131 -2.06 4.91 22.84
N ALA A 132 -0.83 5.44 22.75
CA ALA A 132 -0.54 6.85 23.07
C ALA A 132 -0.85 7.80 21.92
N GLN A 133 -1.16 7.29 20.72
CA GLN A 133 -1.29 8.06 19.48
C GLN A 133 -0.07 8.93 19.19
N GLU A 134 1.12 8.39 19.44
CA GLU A 134 2.38 9.09 19.35
C GLU A 134 3.40 8.33 18.51
N LEU A 135 4.19 9.08 17.75
CA LEU A 135 5.37 8.59 17.05
C LEU A 135 6.62 9.07 17.74
N GLN A 136 7.48 8.15 18.14
CA GLN A 136 8.83 8.45 18.54
C GLN A 136 9.74 8.48 17.31
N TYR A 137 10.19 9.67 16.92
CA TYR A 137 11.08 9.86 15.79
C TYR A 137 12.49 10.16 16.26
N TYR A 138 13.41 9.25 15.93
CA TYR A 138 14.83 9.36 16.26
C TYR A 138 15.63 9.77 15.03
N LYS A 139 16.47 10.78 15.18
CA LYS A 139 17.42 11.22 14.17
C LYS A 139 18.68 11.78 14.82
N LYS A 140 19.86 11.20 14.55
CA LYS A 140 21.13 11.61 15.15
C LYS A 140 21.02 11.74 16.67
N ASP A 141 20.59 10.71 17.36
CA ASP A 141 20.42 10.64 18.81
C ASP A 141 19.42 11.66 19.42
N GLN A 142 18.66 12.35 18.58
CA GLN A 142 17.59 13.26 19.00
C GLN A 142 16.24 12.56 18.86
N LEU A 143 15.48 12.53 19.94
CA LEU A 143 14.08 12.10 19.97
C LEU A 143 13.17 13.30 19.71
N THR A 144 12.21 13.12 18.83
CA THR A 144 11.07 14.03 18.62
C THR A 144 9.79 13.22 18.76
N LEU A 145 8.87 13.68 19.59
CA LEU A 145 7.53 13.11 19.73
C LEU A 145 6.59 13.83 18.77
N LEU A 146 5.82 13.06 18.01
CA LEU A 146 4.89 13.58 17.01
C LEU A 146 3.53 12.90 17.17
N PRO A 147 2.41 13.63 17.16
CA PRO A 147 1.10 13.00 17.15
C PRO A 147 0.91 12.22 15.85
N ILE A 148 0.26 11.05 15.97
CA ILE A 148 -0.16 10.24 14.82
C ILE A 148 -1.64 9.94 14.90
N GLU A 149 -2.26 9.84 13.72
CA GLU A 149 -3.65 9.45 13.57
C GLU A 149 -3.76 8.00 13.07
N PRO A 150 -4.86 7.31 13.36
CA PRO A 150 -5.12 6.00 12.78
C PRO A 150 -4.97 6.01 11.26
N GLY A 151 -4.32 4.98 10.72
CA GLY A 151 -4.03 4.87 9.29
C GLY A 151 -2.76 5.59 8.82
N ALA A 152 -1.99 6.23 9.70
CA ALA A 152 -0.66 6.72 9.37
C ALA A 152 0.28 5.56 9.01
N LEU A 153 1.04 5.72 7.93
CA LEU A 153 1.94 4.70 7.37
C LEU A 153 3.39 5.22 7.32
N ASP A 154 4.35 4.32 7.30
CA ASP A 154 5.75 4.63 7.02
C ASP A 154 6.09 4.55 5.51
N MET A 155 7.38 4.74 5.19
CA MET A 155 7.89 4.76 3.82
C MET A 155 7.87 3.39 3.12
N ILE A 156 7.65 2.30 3.84
CA ILE A 156 7.51 0.93 3.32
C ILE A 156 6.03 0.53 3.30
N THR A 157 5.35 0.62 4.44
CA THR A 157 3.97 0.11 4.59
C THR A 157 2.97 0.79 3.66
N HIS A 158 3.18 2.08 3.28
CA HIS A 158 2.30 2.71 2.28
C HIS A 158 2.39 2.07 0.89
N LYS A 159 3.54 1.46 0.53
CA LYS A 159 3.70 0.74 -0.75
C LYS A 159 2.99 -0.62 -0.71
N LEU A 160 3.00 -1.28 0.46
CA LEU A 160 2.21 -2.49 0.67
C LEU A 160 0.71 -2.18 0.61
N LYS A 161 0.28 -1.07 1.23
CA LYS A 161 -1.12 -0.62 1.15
C LYS A 161 -1.53 -0.34 -0.29
N LEU A 162 -0.66 0.26 -1.11
CA LEU A 162 -0.89 0.46 -2.53
C LEU A 162 -1.11 -0.87 -3.27
N ARG A 163 -0.31 -1.91 -2.98
CA ARG A 163 -0.48 -3.25 -3.57
C ARG A 163 -1.83 -3.85 -3.17
N SER A 164 -2.19 -3.80 -1.90
CA SER A 164 -3.48 -4.28 -1.39
C SER A 164 -4.66 -3.54 -2.02
N ASP A 165 -4.57 -2.22 -2.16
CA ASP A 165 -5.63 -1.43 -2.77
C ASP A 165 -5.77 -1.69 -4.28
N LEU A 166 -4.68 -2.02 -4.98
CA LEU A 166 -4.71 -2.47 -6.37
C LEU A 166 -5.38 -3.84 -6.53
N GLN A 167 -5.19 -4.76 -5.58
CA GLN A 167 -5.91 -6.05 -5.55
C GLN A 167 -7.42 -5.85 -5.43
N LEU A 168 -7.85 -4.80 -4.71
CA LEU A 168 -9.26 -4.37 -4.61
C LEU A 168 -9.77 -3.61 -5.85
N GLY A 169 -8.95 -3.47 -6.90
CA GLY A 169 -9.32 -2.78 -8.13
C GLY A 169 -9.38 -1.25 -8.03
N LYS A 170 -8.84 -0.65 -6.97
CA LYS A 170 -8.76 0.80 -6.85
C LYS A 170 -7.79 1.39 -7.87
N GLU A 171 -8.04 2.62 -8.30
CA GLU A 171 -7.23 3.33 -9.30
C GLU A 171 -6.67 4.68 -8.82
N ASN A 172 -7.20 5.22 -7.74
CA ASN A 172 -6.76 6.47 -7.11
C ASN A 172 -6.51 6.21 -5.63
N PHE A 173 -5.39 6.71 -5.13
CA PHE A 173 -4.93 6.40 -3.79
C PHE A 173 -4.42 7.66 -3.09
N SER A 174 -4.70 7.78 -1.80
CA SER A 174 -4.19 8.84 -0.94
C SER A 174 -3.84 8.26 0.41
N TYR A 175 -2.59 8.43 0.84
CA TYR A 175 -2.07 7.87 2.08
C TYR A 175 -1.40 8.94 2.93
N SER A 176 -1.67 8.91 4.24
CA SER A 176 -0.94 9.68 5.24
C SER A 176 0.37 8.96 5.56
N VAL A 177 1.49 9.50 5.11
CA VAL A 177 2.82 8.85 5.21
C VAL A 177 3.76 9.69 6.04
N ILE A 178 4.38 9.07 7.05
CA ILE A 178 5.43 9.70 7.82
C ILE A 178 6.75 9.55 7.07
N SER A 179 7.29 10.69 6.67
CA SER A 179 8.54 10.78 5.93
C SER A 179 9.45 11.83 6.54
N ARG A 180 10.60 11.39 7.06
CA ARG A 180 11.58 12.25 7.73
C ARG A 180 11.00 13.03 8.92
N GLY A 181 10.21 12.37 9.75
CA GLY A 181 9.55 12.98 10.90
C GLY A 181 8.49 14.02 10.54
N LYS A 182 7.85 13.90 9.37
CA LYS A 182 6.75 14.77 8.95
C LYS A 182 5.66 13.94 8.31
N LEU A 183 4.42 14.17 8.70
CA LEU A 183 3.25 13.62 8.03
C LEU A 183 3.07 14.30 6.67
N LYS A 184 2.88 13.50 5.62
CA LYS A 184 2.70 13.95 4.24
C LYS A 184 1.64 13.13 3.55
N GLN A 185 0.85 13.77 2.70
CA GLN A 185 -0.06 13.06 1.80
C GLN A 185 0.69 12.53 0.58
N TYR A 186 0.57 11.22 0.35
CA TYR A 186 1.11 10.56 -0.82
C TYR A 186 -0.04 10.11 -1.72
N VAL A 187 -0.20 10.80 -2.85
CA VAL A 187 -1.26 10.55 -3.81
C VAL A 187 -0.69 9.76 -4.99
N TYR A 188 -1.40 8.69 -5.39
CA TYR A 188 -1.04 7.86 -6.53
C TYR A 188 -2.24 7.68 -7.45
N LYS A 189 -1.97 7.42 -8.73
CA LYS A 189 -2.99 7.13 -9.73
C LYS A 189 -2.50 6.04 -10.66
N VAL A 190 -3.40 5.13 -11.05
CA VAL A 190 -3.16 4.19 -12.15
C VAL A 190 -3.14 4.98 -13.45
N MET A 191 -2.10 4.80 -14.24
CA MET A 191 -1.90 5.50 -15.51
C MET A 191 -2.13 4.59 -16.70
N ALA A 192 -1.79 3.30 -16.59
CA ALA A 192 -1.93 2.32 -17.66
C ALA A 192 -1.86 0.88 -17.11
N ARG A 193 -2.38 -0.05 -17.89
CA ARG A 193 -2.17 -1.49 -17.78
C ARG A 193 -1.48 -1.94 -19.07
N GLN A 194 -0.31 -2.58 -18.95
CA GLN A 194 0.52 -2.89 -20.11
C GLN A 194 1.44 -4.08 -19.83
N VAL A 195 1.88 -4.74 -20.88
CA VAL A 195 2.98 -5.68 -20.78
C VAL A 195 4.29 -4.89 -20.72
N LEU A 196 5.17 -5.24 -19.77
CA LEU A 196 6.50 -4.67 -19.62
C LEU A 196 7.55 -5.74 -19.86
N ASP A 197 8.47 -5.49 -20.78
CA ASP A 197 9.65 -6.34 -20.96
C ASP A 197 10.64 -6.14 -19.80
N THR A 198 10.96 -7.23 -19.12
CA THR A 198 11.87 -7.25 -17.98
C THR A 198 13.02 -8.25 -18.20
N ALA A 199 13.98 -8.28 -17.30
CA ALA A 199 15.03 -9.32 -17.34
C ALA A 199 14.49 -10.73 -17.08
N ILE A 200 13.30 -10.87 -16.51
CA ILE A 200 12.61 -12.15 -16.32
C ILE A 200 11.87 -12.56 -17.60
N GLY A 201 11.55 -11.62 -18.48
CA GLY A 201 10.69 -11.71 -19.64
C GLY A 201 9.50 -10.76 -19.55
N PRO A 202 8.53 -10.85 -20.48
CA PRO A 202 7.35 -10.00 -20.49
C PRO A 202 6.43 -10.31 -19.28
N LEU A 203 5.98 -9.26 -18.57
CA LEU A 203 5.08 -9.35 -17.42
C LEU A 203 3.89 -8.41 -17.61
N ASN A 204 2.68 -8.85 -17.24
CA ASN A 204 1.53 -7.95 -17.11
C ASN A 204 1.78 -6.96 -15.98
N THR A 205 1.65 -5.67 -16.24
CA THR A 205 1.91 -4.63 -15.25
C THR A 205 0.84 -3.57 -15.21
N VAL A 206 0.67 -3.01 -14.01
CA VAL A 206 -0.05 -1.77 -13.77
C VAL A 206 0.96 -0.67 -13.53
N LEU A 207 0.93 0.37 -14.35
CA LEU A 207 1.72 1.58 -14.17
C LEU A 207 1.00 2.52 -13.21
N VAL A 208 1.62 2.79 -12.07
CA VAL A 208 1.15 3.76 -11.08
C VAL A 208 2.10 4.95 -11.04
N GLN A 209 1.57 6.15 -11.04
CA GLN A 209 2.34 7.38 -10.91
C GLN A 209 2.00 8.08 -9.59
N ARG A 210 3.02 8.54 -8.89
CA ARG A 210 2.84 9.45 -7.76
C ARG A 210 2.52 10.85 -8.26
N ILE A 211 1.37 11.38 -7.83
CA ILE A 211 0.93 12.74 -8.13
C ILE A 211 1.54 13.68 -7.09
N ARG A 212 2.11 14.79 -7.53
CA ARG A 212 2.76 15.81 -6.70
C ARG A 212 2.42 17.19 -7.21
N GLU A 213 2.43 18.17 -6.34
CA GLU A 213 2.38 19.59 -6.71
C GLU A 213 3.69 20.04 -7.36
N ASP A 214 4.81 19.51 -6.84
CA ASP A 214 6.16 19.74 -7.39
C ASP A 214 6.32 18.98 -8.72
N LYS A 215 6.46 19.74 -9.81
CA LYS A 215 6.61 19.21 -11.17
C LYS A 215 8.03 18.74 -11.49
N ASP A 216 9.02 19.09 -10.66
CA ASP A 216 10.45 18.78 -10.90
C ASP A 216 10.77 17.30 -10.65
N ARG A 217 9.81 16.56 -10.07
CA ARG A 217 9.99 15.15 -9.77
C ARG A 217 8.77 14.31 -10.16
N THR A 218 9.00 13.32 -11.00
CA THR A 218 8.02 12.27 -11.32
C THR A 218 8.49 10.94 -10.73
N THR A 219 7.57 10.16 -10.17
CA THR A 219 7.84 8.79 -9.71
C THR A 219 6.80 7.87 -10.34
N LYS A 220 7.27 6.88 -11.08
CA LYS A 220 6.47 5.84 -11.74
C LYS A 220 6.87 4.48 -11.20
N ILE A 221 5.89 3.61 -10.98
CA ILE A 221 6.09 2.26 -10.46
C ILE A 221 5.30 1.32 -11.36
N TRP A 222 5.94 0.28 -11.89
CA TRP A 222 5.31 -0.82 -12.60
C TRP A 222 5.20 -2.00 -11.65
N LEU A 223 3.99 -2.47 -11.47
CA LEU A 223 3.62 -3.51 -10.51
C LEU A 223 3.04 -4.70 -11.29
N ALA A 224 3.65 -5.88 -11.13
CA ALA A 224 3.24 -7.09 -11.83
C ALA A 224 1.91 -7.61 -11.28
N SER A 225 0.82 -7.50 -12.07
CA SER A 225 -0.54 -7.85 -11.65
C SER A 225 -0.69 -9.33 -11.32
N ASP A 226 -0.02 -10.20 -12.05
CA ASP A 226 -0.10 -11.65 -11.88
C ASP A 226 0.76 -12.16 -10.71
N TRP A 227 1.57 -11.27 -10.13
CA TRP A 227 2.53 -11.56 -9.06
C TRP A 227 2.30 -10.68 -7.84
N ASP A 228 1.05 -10.65 -7.37
CA ASP A 228 0.65 -9.92 -6.17
C ASP A 228 1.07 -8.44 -6.19
N TYR A 229 1.03 -7.83 -7.36
CA TYR A 229 1.52 -6.46 -7.59
C TYR A 229 2.94 -6.21 -7.09
N LEU A 230 3.83 -7.21 -7.22
CA LEU A 230 5.26 -7.02 -6.96
C LEU A 230 5.80 -5.90 -7.85
N ALA A 231 6.52 -4.94 -7.26
CA ALA A 231 7.16 -3.88 -8.03
C ALA A 231 8.27 -4.47 -8.92
N VAL A 232 8.15 -4.31 -10.24
CA VAL A 232 9.12 -4.85 -11.21
C VAL A 232 9.98 -3.77 -11.85
N GLN A 233 9.51 -2.52 -11.84
CA GLN A 233 10.30 -1.37 -12.22
C GLN A 233 9.85 -0.13 -11.44
N LEU A 234 10.84 0.67 -11.04
CA LEU A 234 10.63 2.02 -10.51
C LEU A 234 11.44 3.00 -11.35
N GLU A 235 10.82 4.10 -11.74
CA GLU A 235 11.49 5.21 -12.41
C GLU A 235 11.24 6.50 -11.62
N GLN A 236 12.32 7.18 -11.31
CA GLN A 236 12.28 8.52 -10.74
C GLN A 236 12.95 9.50 -11.70
N ILE A 237 12.18 10.46 -12.18
CA ILE A 237 12.69 11.58 -12.96
C ILE A 237 12.82 12.78 -12.03
N LYS A 238 13.99 13.39 -11.99
CA LYS A 238 14.26 14.61 -11.22
C LYS A 238 15.09 15.56 -12.05
N ASN A 239 14.65 16.79 -12.22
CA ASN A 239 15.32 17.81 -13.05
C ASN A 239 15.67 17.30 -14.46
N GLY A 240 14.80 16.49 -15.07
CA GLY A 240 15.04 15.89 -16.39
C GLY A 240 15.89 14.62 -16.40
N GLU A 241 16.59 14.30 -15.31
CA GLU A 241 17.36 13.04 -15.21
C GLU A 241 16.48 11.88 -14.76
N SER A 242 16.53 10.75 -15.48
CA SER A 242 15.80 9.53 -15.18
C SER A 242 16.71 8.51 -14.50
N HIS A 243 16.26 8.03 -13.33
CA HIS A 243 16.89 6.93 -12.59
C HIS A 243 15.91 5.76 -12.54
N LYS A 244 16.35 4.60 -13.02
CA LYS A 244 15.52 3.38 -13.09
C LYS A 244 16.09 2.29 -12.20
N MET A 245 15.22 1.62 -11.48
CA MET A 245 15.48 0.36 -10.80
C MET A 245 14.62 -0.71 -11.48
N LYS A 246 15.23 -1.82 -11.92
CA LYS A 246 14.56 -2.89 -12.66
C LYS A 246 14.78 -4.22 -11.98
N ILE A 247 13.76 -5.07 -12.00
CA ILE A 247 13.83 -6.43 -11.46
C ILE A 247 14.80 -7.28 -12.28
N ILE A 248 15.58 -8.12 -11.59
CA ILE A 248 16.45 -9.15 -12.19
C ILE A 248 15.82 -10.52 -11.97
N SER A 249 15.32 -10.77 -10.74
CA SER A 249 14.67 -12.01 -10.35
C SER A 249 13.72 -11.75 -9.17
N GLY A 250 12.76 -12.62 -8.98
CA GLY A 250 11.81 -12.51 -7.87
C GLY A 250 11.14 -13.83 -7.55
N GLN A 251 10.58 -13.90 -6.34
CA GLN A 251 9.71 -14.96 -5.86
C GLN A 251 8.56 -14.31 -5.09
N VAL A 252 7.37 -14.85 -5.23
CA VAL A 252 6.19 -14.50 -4.44
C VAL A 252 5.60 -15.80 -3.89
N ASP A 253 5.42 -15.87 -2.58
CA ASP A 253 4.93 -17.07 -1.89
C ASP A 253 5.73 -18.32 -2.27
N ASN A 254 7.07 -18.22 -2.25
CA ASN A 254 8.03 -19.23 -2.64
C ASN A 254 7.95 -19.70 -4.11
N GLN A 255 7.09 -19.11 -4.93
CA GLN A 255 7.02 -19.39 -6.37
C GLN A 255 7.88 -18.39 -7.14
N PRO A 256 8.77 -18.85 -8.04
CA PRO A 256 9.58 -17.96 -8.86
C PRO A 256 8.68 -17.14 -9.79
N VAL A 257 8.95 -15.85 -9.91
CA VAL A 257 8.30 -14.99 -10.91
C VAL A 257 8.73 -15.46 -12.29
N VAL A 258 7.76 -15.83 -13.12
CA VAL A 258 7.98 -16.27 -14.50
C VAL A 258 7.29 -15.32 -15.47
N PRO A 259 7.75 -15.24 -16.73
CA PRO A 259 7.13 -14.41 -17.75
C PRO A 259 5.72 -14.91 -18.10
N LEU A 260 4.95 -14.03 -18.74
CA LEU A 260 3.71 -14.40 -19.38
C LEU A 260 3.96 -15.58 -20.33
N ASN A 261 3.14 -16.61 -20.18
CA ASN A 261 3.08 -17.68 -21.16
C ASN A 261 2.34 -17.15 -22.38
N ILE A 262 3.07 -16.47 -23.28
CA ILE A 262 2.55 -16.11 -24.59
C ILE A 262 2.53 -17.41 -25.37
N ALA A 263 1.55 -18.29 -25.07
CA ALA A 263 1.24 -19.41 -25.92
C ALA A 263 0.95 -18.82 -27.30
N ALA A 264 1.76 -19.22 -28.27
CA ALA A 264 1.63 -18.79 -29.65
C ALA A 264 0.20 -19.08 -30.11
N GLU A 265 -0.65 -18.06 -30.15
CA GLU A 265 -1.79 -18.04 -31.04
C GLU A 265 -1.22 -18.00 -32.47
N LYS A 266 -1.05 -19.17 -33.04
CA LYS A 266 -0.84 -19.39 -34.47
C LYS A 266 -2.17 -19.81 -35.08
#